data_f733170a617c36e05e1b7fb4cb8895f2
#
_entry.id   f733170a617c36e05e1b7fb4cb8895f2
#
_cell.length_a   1.000
_cell.length_b   1.000
_cell.length_c   1.000
_cell.angle_alpha   90.00
_cell.angle_beta   90.00
_cell.angle_gamma   90.00
#
_symmetry.space_group_name_H-M   'P 1'
#
loop_
_entity.id
_entity.type
_entity.pdbx_description
1 polymer ?
#
loop_
_entity_poly.entity_id
_entity_poly.type
_entity_poly.pdbx_seq_one_letter_code
_entity_poly.pdbx_strand_id
1 'polypeptide(L)'
;HSRWDQLTAEDLRYAFRAGEPVSDSGYLLQTGVQPRDPSVNDAELKKPLINAALPASSMEWLDRLYRLCEENGILLVLFKAPTNSWRYWWYDEWDAEISAYAARRSLPYCNAIPAADSIGLDWSADTYDGGVHLNVSGAEKLSVWFGRYLRTDSVLSDALPDRRTDSAFSSVWRARVERFEARKRGQ
;
A
#
# COMPACT_ATOMS: atom_id res chain seq x y z
N HIS A 1 -19.96 4.66 -3.95
CA HIS A 1 -20.84 4.12 -2.90
C HIS A 1 -22.33 4.55 -3.06
N SER A 2 -22.74 4.89 -4.28
CA SER A 2 -24.13 5.24 -4.64
C SER A 2 -24.97 4.04 -5.10
N ARG A 3 -24.56 2.79 -4.82
CA ARG A 3 -25.24 1.57 -5.28
C ARG A 3 -26.15 0.91 -4.24
N TRP A 4 -26.35 1.53 -3.09
CA TRP A 4 -27.19 0.93 -2.04
C TRP A 4 -28.66 0.74 -2.44
N ASP A 5 -29.13 1.54 -3.39
CA ASP A 5 -30.47 1.47 -4.00
C ASP A 5 -30.55 0.51 -5.20
N GLN A 6 -29.42 -0.06 -5.61
CA GLN A 6 -29.29 -0.93 -6.79
C GLN A 6 -28.71 -2.31 -6.43
N LEU A 7 -28.86 -2.75 -5.17
CA LEU A 7 -28.39 -4.06 -4.76
C LEU A 7 -29.11 -5.17 -5.51
N THR A 8 -28.34 -6.04 -6.12
CA THR A 8 -28.81 -7.20 -6.85
C THR A 8 -28.66 -8.49 -6.01
N ALA A 9 -29.33 -9.56 -6.42
CA ALA A 9 -29.10 -10.88 -5.81
C ALA A 9 -27.63 -11.35 -5.92
N GLU A 10 -26.88 -10.82 -6.88
CA GLU A 10 -25.46 -11.10 -7.07
C GLU A 10 -24.58 -10.37 -6.04
N ASP A 11 -24.92 -9.16 -5.68
CA ASP A 11 -24.26 -8.41 -4.59
C ASP A 11 -24.44 -9.13 -3.23
N LEU A 12 -25.63 -9.68 -2.99
CA LEU A 12 -25.89 -10.51 -1.82
C LEU A 12 -25.10 -11.81 -1.86
N ARG A 13 -25.06 -12.49 -3.01
CA ARG A 13 -24.21 -13.69 -3.18
C ARG A 13 -22.75 -13.41 -2.97
N TYR A 14 -22.25 -12.24 -3.40
CA TYR A 14 -20.88 -11.82 -3.18
C TYR A 14 -20.59 -11.59 -1.70
N ALA A 15 -21.50 -10.95 -0.96
CA ALA A 15 -21.36 -10.71 0.48
C ALA A 15 -21.37 -12.01 1.31
N PHE A 16 -22.06 -13.06 0.82
CA PHE A 16 -22.14 -14.38 1.48
C PHE A 16 -21.28 -15.44 0.80
N ARG A 17 -20.54 -15.13 -0.25
CA ARG A 17 -19.49 -16.04 -0.71
C ARG A 17 -18.47 -16.16 0.43
N ALA A 18 -18.29 -17.38 0.89
CA ALA A 18 -17.09 -17.72 1.63
C ALA A 18 -15.91 -17.47 0.66
N GLY A 19 -15.40 -16.24 0.66
CA GLY A 19 -14.16 -15.92 0.00
C GLY A 19 -13.06 -16.78 0.62
N GLU A 20 -11.97 -16.97 -0.09
CA GLU A 20 -10.79 -17.56 0.54
C GLU A 20 -10.52 -16.80 1.84
N PRO A 21 -10.33 -17.51 2.96
CA PRO A 21 -10.12 -16.84 4.22
C PRO A 21 -8.94 -15.88 4.08
N VAL A 22 -9.20 -14.59 4.36
CA VAL A 22 -8.15 -13.59 4.39
C VAL A 22 -7.13 -14.04 5.42
N SER A 23 -5.99 -14.49 4.94
CA SER A 23 -4.90 -15.00 5.76
C SER A 23 -3.84 -13.91 6.00
N ASP A 24 -2.92 -14.18 6.91
CA ASP A 24 -1.76 -13.34 7.16
C ASP A 24 -2.10 -11.87 7.49
N SER A 25 -3.18 -11.67 8.27
CA SER A 25 -3.65 -10.34 8.70
C SER A 25 -4.02 -9.40 7.54
N GLY A 26 -4.54 -9.95 6.46
CA GLY A 26 -4.99 -9.21 5.28
C GLY A 26 -3.96 -9.13 4.14
N TYR A 27 -2.81 -9.75 4.31
CA TYR A 27 -1.83 -9.83 3.22
C TYR A 27 -2.27 -10.84 2.16
N LEU A 28 -2.38 -10.39 0.92
CA LEU A 28 -2.64 -11.23 -0.24
C LEU A 28 -1.31 -11.69 -0.84
N LEU A 29 -0.96 -12.96 -0.64
CA LEU A 29 0.25 -13.54 -1.21
C LEU A 29 0.05 -13.77 -2.71
N GLN A 30 0.81 -13.05 -3.53
CA GLN A 30 0.83 -13.19 -4.99
C GLN A 30 2.25 -13.51 -5.44
N THR A 31 2.44 -14.71 -6.00
CA THR A 31 3.74 -15.17 -6.51
C THR A 31 3.85 -15.04 -8.03
N GLY A 32 2.73 -14.80 -8.72
CA GLY A 32 2.70 -14.63 -10.16
C GLY A 32 3.59 -13.48 -10.63
N VAL A 33 4.04 -13.57 -11.87
CA VAL A 33 4.79 -12.53 -12.56
C VAL A 33 4.04 -12.16 -13.83
N GLN A 34 3.61 -10.91 -13.91
CA GLN A 34 3.05 -10.32 -15.13
C GLN A 34 3.70 -8.96 -15.33
N PRO A 35 4.73 -8.87 -16.16
CA PRO A 35 5.43 -7.63 -16.44
C PRO A 35 4.52 -6.59 -17.06
N ARG A 36 4.90 -5.33 -16.92
CA ARG A 36 4.28 -4.26 -17.69
C ARG A 36 4.55 -4.50 -19.19
N ASP A 37 3.53 -4.30 -20.02
CA ASP A 37 3.68 -4.31 -21.46
C ASP A 37 4.55 -3.12 -21.92
N PRO A 38 5.74 -3.36 -22.46
CA PRO A 38 6.63 -2.29 -22.90
C PRO A 38 6.11 -1.53 -24.13
N SER A 39 5.10 -2.07 -24.82
CA SER A 39 4.46 -1.39 -25.96
C SER A 39 3.52 -0.26 -25.52
N VAL A 40 3.15 -0.20 -24.25
CA VAL A 40 2.31 0.88 -23.70
C VAL A 40 3.16 2.11 -23.48
N ASN A 41 2.98 3.11 -24.35
CA ASN A 41 3.63 4.41 -24.25
C ASN A 41 2.76 5.38 -23.45
N ASP A 42 3.15 5.67 -22.23
CA ASP A 42 2.42 6.59 -21.35
C ASP A 42 2.35 8.02 -21.90
N ALA A 43 3.36 8.46 -22.66
CA ALA A 43 3.40 9.79 -23.24
C ALA A 43 2.30 10.00 -24.31
N GLU A 44 1.78 8.91 -24.87
CA GLU A 44 0.69 8.96 -25.86
C GLU A 44 -0.69 8.94 -25.23
N LEU A 45 -0.78 8.62 -23.94
CA LEU A 45 -2.04 8.60 -23.22
C LEU A 45 -2.42 10.03 -22.80
N LYS A 46 -3.57 10.49 -23.29
CA LYS A 46 -4.09 11.81 -22.86
C LYS A 46 -4.60 11.73 -21.43
N LYS A 47 -4.22 12.70 -20.61
CA LYS A 47 -4.85 12.92 -19.30
C LYS A 47 -6.37 13.10 -19.50
N PRO A 48 -7.22 12.41 -18.71
CA PRO A 48 -8.65 12.65 -18.75
C PRO A 48 -8.95 14.13 -18.41
N LEU A 49 -9.94 14.71 -19.07
CA LEU A 49 -10.43 16.07 -18.79
C LEU A 49 -11.32 16.05 -17.54
N ILE A 50 -10.74 15.70 -16.40
CA ILE A 50 -11.41 15.73 -15.10
C ILE A 50 -10.61 16.64 -14.16
N ASN A 51 -11.25 17.08 -13.09
CA ASN A 51 -10.55 17.83 -12.05
C ASN A 51 -9.42 16.97 -11.43
N ALA A 52 -8.21 17.52 -11.42
CA ALA A 52 -7.04 16.89 -10.82
C ALA A 52 -7.08 16.87 -9.28
N ALA A 53 -7.94 17.68 -8.65
CA ALA A 53 -8.04 17.71 -7.19
C ALA A 53 -8.56 16.38 -6.64
N LEU A 54 -8.05 15.99 -5.49
CA LEU A 54 -8.60 14.86 -4.74
C LEU A 54 -10.05 15.14 -4.34
N PRO A 55 -10.95 14.14 -4.40
CA PRO A 55 -12.33 14.33 -3.98
C PRO A 55 -12.42 14.87 -2.55
N ALA A 56 -13.23 15.91 -2.34
CA ALA A 56 -13.41 16.51 -1.03
C ALA A 56 -13.82 15.47 0.03
N SER A 57 -14.69 14.51 -0.34
CA SER A 57 -15.08 13.41 0.53
C SER A 57 -13.91 12.52 0.97
N SER A 58 -12.93 12.28 0.09
CA SER A 58 -11.72 11.51 0.43
C SER A 58 -10.87 12.26 1.46
N MET A 59 -10.73 13.57 1.28
CA MET A 59 -9.99 14.41 2.23
C MET A 59 -10.70 14.55 3.57
N GLU A 60 -12.03 14.60 3.58
CA GLU A 60 -12.83 14.58 4.82
C GLU A 60 -12.64 13.25 5.59
N TRP A 61 -12.62 12.13 4.90
CA TRP A 61 -12.38 10.83 5.55
C TRP A 61 -10.95 10.70 6.06
N LEU A 62 -9.97 11.22 5.34
CA LEU A 62 -8.59 11.29 5.81
C LEU A 62 -8.48 12.15 7.08
N ASP A 63 -9.20 13.27 7.11
CA ASP A 63 -9.24 14.15 8.28
C ASP A 63 -9.89 13.49 9.51
N ARG A 64 -10.96 12.73 9.30
CA ARG A 64 -11.60 11.93 10.36
C ARG A 64 -10.67 10.85 10.90
N LEU A 65 -9.95 10.16 10.00
CA LEU A 65 -8.96 9.17 10.39
C LEU A 65 -7.82 9.82 11.20
N TYR A 66 -7.31 10.96 10.75
CA TYR A 66 -6.30 11.72 11.48
C TYR A 66 -6.76 12.05 12.90
N ARG A 67 -7.95 12.61 13.06
CA ARG A 67 -8.51 12.96 14.38
C ARG A 67 -8.67 11.73 15.27
N LEU A 68 -9.18 10.63 14.72
CA LEU A 68 -9.30 9.38 15.46
C LEU A 68 -7.94 8.88 15.97
N CYS A 69 -6.91 8.95 15.14
CA CYS A 69 -5.54 8.58 15.54
C CYS A 69 -5.02 9.52 16.64
N GLU A 70 -5.18 10.83 16.47
CA GLU A 70 -4.75 11.84 17.44
C GLU A 70 -5.43 11.67 18.80
N GLU A 71 -6.75 11.51 18.83
CA GLU A 71 -7.55 11.30 20.05
C GLU A 71 -7.17 10.01 20.80
N ASN A 72 -6.64 9.02 20.11
CA ASN A 72 -6.25 7.73 20.68
C ASN A 72 -4.73 7.56 20.84
N GLY A 73 -3.93 8.60 20.62
CA GLY A 73 -2.47 8.53 20.73
C GLY A 73 -1.82 7.58 19.72
N ILE A 74 -2.44 7.42 18.55
CA ILE A 74 -1.94 6.57 17.47
C ILE A 74 -1.12 7.43 16.50
N LEU A 75 0.12 7.03 16.25
CA LEU A 75 0.96 7.67 15.24
C LEU A 75 0.49 7.28 13.84
N LEU A 76 -0.07 8.22 13.10
CA LEU A 76 -0.48 8.03 11.71
C LEU A 76 0.69 8.31 10.77
N VAL A 77 1.00 7.35 9.91
CA VAL A 77 1.99 7.48 8.83
C VAL A 77 1.27 7.36 7.50
N LEU A 78 1.43 8.32 6.62
CA LEU A 78 0.91 8.23 5.25
C LEU A 78 1.95 7.55 4.37
N PHE A 79 1.50 6.52 3.65
CA PHE A 79 2.39 5.73 2.80
C PHE A 79 1.79 5.55 1.41
N LYS A 80 2.61 5.78 0.39
CA LYS A 80 2.26 5.56 -1.00
C LYS A 80 3.13 4.45 -1.58
N ALA A 81 2.50 3.31 -1.88
CA ALA A 81 3.18 2.15 -2.47
C ALA A 81 3.70 2.47 -3.88
N PRO A 82 4.83 1.88 -4.28
CA PRO A 82 5.36 2.04 -5.62
C PRO A 82 4.45 1.37 -6.66
N THR A 83 4.31 2.03 -7.79
CA THR A 83 3.60 1.52 -8.97
C THR A 83 4.30 2.01 -10.22
N ASN A 84 4.24 1.22 -11.29
CA ASN A 84 4.66 1.60 -12.63
C ASN A 84 3.46 1.59 -13.59
N SER A 85 2.28 1.95 -13.08
CA SER A 85 1.06 1.96 -13.86
C SER A 85 0.86 3.29 -14.58
N TRP A 86 0.67 3.23 -15.90
CA TRP A 86 0.31 4.37 -16.74
C TRP A 86 -1.04 5.00 -16.38
N ARG A 87 -1.87 4.32 -15.59
CA ARG A 87 -3.18 4.84 -15.15
C ARG A 87 -3.08 5.94 -14.11
N TYR A 88 -1.87 6.33 -13.71
CA TYR A 88 -1.63 7.31 -12.68
C TYR A 88 -1.42 8.73 -13.24
N TRP A 89 -2.42 9.25 -13.98
CA TRP A 89 -2.31 10.51 -14.72
C TRP A 89 -2.12 11.77 -13.86
N TRP A 90 -2.67 11.75 -12.65
CA TRP A 90 -2.68 12.90 -11.75
C TRP A 90 -1.70 12.73 -10.58
N TYR A 91 -0.60 12.04 -10.82
CA TYR A 91 0.37 11.70 -9.80
C TYR A 91 0.94 12.95 -9.11
N ASP A 92 1.45 13.91 -9.89
CA ASP A 92 2.12 15.09 -9.35
C ASP A 92 1.16 15.98 -8.55
N GLU A 93 -0.04 16.16 -9.07
CA GLU A 93 -1.09 16.96 -8.43
C GLU A 93 -1.55 16.32 -7.12
N TRP A 94 -1.81 15.02 -7.11
CA TRP A 94 -2.26 14.30 -5.92
C TRP A 94 -1.14 14.14 -4.90
N ASP A 95 0.09 13.94 -5.33
CA ASP A 95 1.24 13.87 -4.44
C ASP A 95 1.49 15.20 -3.74
N ALA A 96 1.40 16.31 -4.48
CA ALA A 96 1.51 17.64 -3.91
C ALA A 96 0.41 17.94 -2.88
N GLU A 97 -0.84 17.53 -3.16
CA GLU A 97 -1.97 17.75 -2.24
C GLU A 97 -1.82 16.94 -0.94
N ILE A 98 -1.46 15.65 -1.03
CA ILE A 98 -1.21 14.80 0.15
C ILE A 98 0.03 15.26 0.91
N SER A 99 1.08 15.63 0.22
CA SER A 99 2.30 16.19 0.82
C SER A 99 2.01 17.44 1.64
N ALA A 100 1.22 18.37 1.06
CA ALA A 100 0.79 19.58 1.76
C ALA A 100 -0.13 19.27 2.95
N TYR A 101 -1.01 18.28 2.83
CA TYR A 101 -1.84 17.81 3.94
C TYR A 101 -0.99 17.27 5.08
N ALA A 102 -0.04 16.39 4.78
CA ALA A 102 0.88 15.80 5.76
C ALA A 102 1.71 16.88 6.48
N ALA A 103 2.29 17.82 5.71
CA ALA A 103 3.08 18.91 6.26
C ALA A 103 2.30 19.79 7.24
N ARG A 104 1.06 20.16 6.91
CA ARG A 104 0.20 20.96 7.81
C ARG A 104 -0.13 20.29 9.14
N ARG A 105 -0.04 18.96 9.22
CA ARG A 105 -0.36 18.14 10.40
C ARG A 105 0.86 17.49 11.02
N SER A 106 2.06 17.82 10.54
CA SER A 106 3.31 17.20 10.98
C SER A 106 3.27 15.66 10.91
N LEU A 107 2.58 15.12 9.89
CA LEU A 107 2.51 13.68 9.66
C LEU A 107 3.68 13.22 8.82
N PRO A 108 4.31 12.08 9.15
CA PRO A 108 5.23 11.43 8.24
C PRO A 108 4.52 11.00 6.95
N TYR A 109 5.08 11.38 5.81
CA TYR A 109 4.61 10.95 4.51
C TYR A 109 5.75 10.30 3.71
N CYS A 110 5.57 9.05 3.37
CA CYS A 110 6.54 8.26 2.59
C CYS A 110 5.95 7.92 1.22
N ASN A 111 6.42 8.59 0.17
CA ASN A 111 6.10 8.27 -1.20
C ASN A 111 7.19 7.34 -1.78
N ALA A 112 6.86 6.07 -2.02
CA ALA A 112 7.80 5.08 -2.52
C ALA A 112 7.85 4.99 -4.06
N ILE A 113 7.02 5.75 -4.79
CA ILE A 113 7.03 5.72 -6.26
C ILE A 113 8.38 6.18 -6.83
N PRO A 114 8.93 7.38 -6.46
CA PRO A 114 10.22 7.82 -6.95
C PRO A 114 11.40 7.02 -6.40
N ALA A 115 11.16 6.18 -5.38
CA ALA A 115 12.19 5.36 -4.76
C ALA A 115 12.34 3.97 -5.40
N ALA A 116 11.61 3.64 -6.47
CA ALA A 116 11.58 2.31 -7.08
C ALA A 116 12.98 1.74 -7.35
N ASP A 117 13.88 2.54 -7.91
CA ASP A 117 15.26 2.12 -8.18
C ASP A 117 16.05 1.88 -6.88
N SER A 118 15.90 2.73 -5.88
CA SER A 118 16.57 2.59 -4.58
C SER A 118 16.01 1.42 -3.75
N ILE A 119 14.78 1.02 -3.99
CA ILE A 119 14.17 -0.20 -3.46
C ILE A 119 14.76 -1.43 -4.16
N GLY A 120 15.25 -1.28 -5.38
CA GLY A 120 15.73 -2.35 -6.24
C GLY A 120 14.59 -3.11 -6.93
N LEU A 121 13.49 -2.41 -7.27
CA LEU A 121 12.37 -3.01 -8.00
C LEU A 121 12.74 -3.28 -9.46
N ASP A 122 12.42 -4.49 -9.90
CA ASP A 122 12.47 -4.91 -11.30
C ASP A 122 11.04 -5.14 -11.80
N TRP A 123 10.51 -4.22 -12.57
CA TRP A 123 9.15 -4.28 -13.08
C TRP A 123 8.90 -5.41 -14.10
N SER A 124 9.95 -6.11 -14.51
CA SER A 124 9.83 -7.34 -15.30
C SER A 124 9.60 -8.59 -14.45
N ALA A 125 9.86 -8.52 -13.13
CA ALA A 125 9.83 -9.65 -12.20
C ALA A 125 9.03 -9.42 -10.92
N ASP A 126 8.90 -8.16 -10.46
CA ASP A 126 8.39 -7.83 -9.13
C ASP A 126 6.90 -7.40 -9.12
N THR A 127 6.18 -7.65 -10.19
CA THR A 127 4.76 -7.32 -10.34
C THR A 127 3.95 -8.51 -10.84
N TYR A 128 2.67 -8.59 -10.45
CA TYR A 128 1.78 -9.67 -10.89
C TYR A 128 0.64 -9.18 -11.80
N ASP A 129 0.54 -7.89 -12.08
CA ASP A 129 -0.56 -7.28 -12.82
C ASP A 129 -0.16 -6.08 -13.69
N GLY A 130 0.99 -6.18 -14.33
CA GLY A 130 1.44 -5.17 -15.30
C GLY A 130 1.98 -3.89 -14.67
N GLY A 131 2.54 -3.95 -13.47
CA GLY A 131 3.15 -2.82 -12.79
C GLY A 131 2.21 -2.03 -11.88
N VAL A 132 0.97 -2.50 -11.67
CA VAL A 132 0.03 -1.84 -10.75
C VAL A 132 0.36 -2.18 -9.30
N HIS A 133 0.55 -3.48 -9.01
CA HIS A 133 0.88 -3.95 -7.68
C HIS A 133 2.13 -4.84 -7.70
N LEU A 134 2.79 -4.91 -6.56
CA LEU A 134 3.94 -5.78 -6.37
C LEU A 134 3.50 -7.22 -6.06
N ASN A 135 4.21 -8.18 -6.62
CA ASN A 135 4.15 -9.56 -6.14
C ASN A 135 4.98 -9.75 -4.87
N VAL A 136 5.10 -10.98 -4.38
CA VAL A 136 5.83 -11.29 -3.15
C VAL A 136 7.29 -10.84 -3.19
N SER A 137 7.97 -10.99 -4.33
CA SER A 137 9.38 -10.56 -4.50
C SER A 137 9.51 -9.04 -4.34
N GLY A 138 8.69 -8.27 -5.06
CA GLY A 138 8.68 -6.81 -4.96
C GLY A 138 8.25 -6.32 -3.57
N ALA A 139 7.26 -6.99 -2.96
CA ALA A 139 6.79 -6.64 -1.62
C ALA A 139 7.86 -6.88 -0.54
N GLU A 140 8.68 -7.94 -0.66
CA GLU A 140 9.81 -8.18 0.25
C GLU A 140 10.87 -7.07 0.13
N LYS A 141 11.25 -6.69 -1.08
CA LYS A 141 12.20 -5.59 -1.33
C LYS A 141 11.68 -4.28 -0.73
N LEU A 142 10.41 -3.95 -1.00
CA LEU A 142 9.76 -2.77 -0.44
C LEU A 142 9.73 -2.81 1.08
N SER A 143 9.41 -3.95 1.69
CA SER A 143 9.33 -4.10 3.15
C SER A 143 10.68 -3.86 3.82
N VAL A 144 11.77 -4.36 3.23
CA VAL A 144 13.14 -4.11 3.73
C VAL A 144 13.49 -2.62 3.63
N TRP A 145 13.19 -1.99 2.50
CA TRP A 145 13.45 -0.57 2.30
C TRP A 145 12.61 0.30 3.25
N PHE A 146 11.32 0.02 3.36
CA PHE A 146 10.42 0.75 4.24
C PHE A 146 10.79 0.58 5.72
N GLY A 147 11.22 -0.62 6.13
CA GLY A 147 11.74 -0.85 7.47
C GLY A 147 12.98 -0.02 7.78
N ARG A 148 13.85 0.24 6.80
CA ARG A 148 14.97 1.18 6.96
C ARG A 148 14.49 2.61 7.09
N TYR A 149 13.54 3.03 6.23
CA TYR A 149 12.91 4.35 6.31
C TYR A 149 12.35 4.62 7.70
N LEU A 150 11.57 3.70 8.26
CA LEU A 150 10.98 3.82 9.60
C LEU A 150 12.04 3.97 10.71
N ARG A 151 13.23 3.42 10.52
CA ARG A 151 14.33 3.49 11.50
C ARG A 151 15.19 4.74 11.37
N THR A 152 15.17 5.42 10.22
CA THR A 152 15.96 6.63 10.00
C THR A 152 15.23 7.89 10.46
N ASP A 153 13.92 7.85 10.53
CA ASP A 153 13.11 8.93 11.09
C ASP A 153 13.09 8.80 12.64
N SER A 154 13.52 9.84 13.34
CA SER A 154 13.65 9.80 14.80
C SER A 154 12.29 9.61 15.51
N VAL A 155 11.24 10.24 15.01
CA VAL A 155 9.88 10.12 15.60
C VAL A 155 9.35 8.70 15.41
N LEU A 156 9.58 8.12 14.22
CA LEU A 156 9.11 6.76 13.91
C LEU A 156 9.95 5.70 14.64
N SER A 157 11.26 5.87 14.72
CA SER A 157 12.13 4.90 15.39
C SER A 157 11.83 4.79 16.89
N ASP A 158 11.54 5.91 17.54
CA ASP A 158 11.19 5.93 18.97
C ASP A 158 9.82 5.30 19.25
N ALA A 159 8.88 5.47 18.32
CA ALA A 159 7.54 4.90 18.42
C ALA A 159 7.46 3.40 18.08
N LEU A 160 8.46 2.86 17.37
CA LEU A 160 8.47 1.49 16.85
C LEU A 160 9.62 0.65 17.45
N PRO A 161 9.50 0.21 18.71
CA PRO A 161 10.52 -0.64 19.32
C PRO A 161 10.66 -1.98 18.57
N ASP A 162 11.90 -2.47 18.44
CA ASP A 162 12.18 -3.79 17.88
C ASP A 162 11.71 -4.87 18.86
N ARG A 163 10.59 -5.49 18.56
CA ARG A 163 9.99 -6.55 19.37
C ARG A 163 10.41 -7.97 18.99
N ARG A 164 11.34 -8.14 18.05
CA ARG A 164 11.79 -9.48 17.61
C ARG A 164 12.51 -10.22 18.73
N THR A 165 13.13 -9.50 19.66
CA THR A 165 13.81 -10.03 20.85
C THR A 165 12.92 -10.09 22.08
N ASP A 166 11.71 -9.52 22.03
CA ASP A 166 10.74 -9.56 23.12
C ASP A 166 10.16 -10.97 23.24
N SER A 167 10.32 -11.61 24.41
CA SER A 167 9.87 -12.97 24.65
C SER A 167 8.36 -13.17 24.45
N ALA A 168 7.56 -12.13 24.71
CA ALA A 168 6.11 -12.16 24.53
C ALA A 168 5.69 -12.23 23.04
N PHE A 169 6.51 -11.67 22.14
CA PHE A 169 6.18 -11.55 20.71
C PHE A 169 7.02 -12.46 19.82
N SER A 170 8.21 -12.88 20.25
CA SER A 170 9.16 -13.61 19.40
C SER A 170 8.65 -14.98 18.93
N SER A 171 7.85 -15.69 19.74
CA SER A 171 7.24 -16.96 19.36
C SER A 171 6.15 -16.79 18.31
N VAL A 172 5.28 -15.78 18.51
CA VAL A 172 4.20 -15.44 17.57
C VAL A 172 4.79 -14.97 16.23
N TRP A 173 5.84 -14.16 16.30
CA TRP A 173 6.54 -13.68 15.11
C TRP A 173 7.14 -14.84 14.32
N ARG A 174 7.89 -15.74 14.97
CA ARG A 174 8.50 -16.91 14.32
C ARG A 174 7.43 -17.79 13.65
N ALA A 175 6.36 -18.10 14.35
CA ALA A 175 5.28 -18.92 13.79
C ALA A 175 4.62 -18.25 12.55
N ARG A 176 4.51 -16.92 12.52
CA ARG A 176 4.00 -16.18 11.36
C ARG A 176 4.97 -16.25 10.19
N VAL A 177 6.26 -16.03 10.44
CA VAL A 177 7.31 -16.13 9.40
C VAL A 177 7.35 -17.54 8.80
N GLU A 178 7.37 -18.57 9.65
CA GLU A 178 7.37 -19.97 9.19
C GLU A 178 6.15 -20.29 8.30
N ARG A 179 4.97 -19.82 8.69
CA ARG A 179 3.73 -19.98 7.89
C ARG A 179 3.81 -19.25 6.56
N PHE A 180 4.30 -18.01 6.57
CA PHE A 180 4.49 -17.23 5.36
C PHE A 180 5.44 -17.92 4.38
N GLU A 181 6.61 -18.35 4.88
CA GLU A 181 7.61 -19.05 4.07
C GLU A 181 7.10 -20.40 3.54
N ALA A 182 6.30 -21.12 4.33
CA ALA A 182 5.69 -22.36 3.89
C ALA A 182 4.71 -22.12 2.73
N ARG A 183 3.88 -21.09 2.82
CA ARG A 183 2.94 -20.72 1.76
C ARG A 183 3.65 -20.24 0.49
N LYS A 184 4.70 -19.43 0.65
CA LYS A 184 5.52 -18.96 -0.47
C LYS A 184 6.14 -20.11 -1.26
N ARG A 185 6.52 -21.21 -0.60
CA ARG A 185 7.05 -22.43 -1.25
C ARG A 185 5.99 -23.31 -1.87
N GLY A 186 4.76 -23.23 -1.41
CA GLY A 186 3.65 -24.09 -1.85
C GLY A 186 2.81 -23.52 -3.00
N GLN A 187 3.09 -22.31 -3.42
CA GLN A 187 2.52 -21.66 -4.61
C GLN A 187 3.56 -21.65 -5.73
#